data_57c30b738e5903f133f10e8fc8e4fcc9
#
_entry.id   57c30b738e5903f133f10e8fc8e4fcc9
#
_cell.length_a   1.000
_cell.length_b   1.000
_cell.length_c   1.000
_cell.angle_alpha   90.00
_cell.angle_beta   90.00
_cell.angle_gamma   90.00
#
_symmetry.space_group_name_H-M   'P 1'
#
loop_
_entity.id
_entity.type
_entity.pdbx_description
1 polymer ?
#
loop_
_entity_poly.entity_id
_entity_poly.type
_entity_poly.pdbx_seq_one_letter_code
_entity_poly.pdbx_strand_id
1 'polypeptide(L)'
;MPKLITALPLIAAMTLGTAVFAQTDTTTDTTTQGADAQASTDAATGNDTGLDMGNTVADDAPYIKETYGDWQLKCFKNGTEDGPCQMYQLLREEAGNPVAEISIFRLPEGGQAVAGATVVVPLGTLLTKELKISVDGGRAKSFSYAFCNQTGCFSRIGLTADDIAAFKQGASANLEIVPAQAPDQTITINASLSGFTDAFENVTTLNQ
;
A
#
# COMPACT_ATOMS: atom_id res chain seq x y z
N MET A 1 50.65 -22.88 20.88
CA MET A 1 51.40 -21.74 21.47
C MET A 1 50.47 -20.55 21.50
N PRO A 2 50.07 -20.11 22.65
CA PRO A 2 49.08 -19.05 22.80
C PRO A 2 49.79 -17.68 22.87
N LYS A 3 49.21 -16.63 22.34
CA LYS A 3 49.54 -15.27 22.70
C LYS A 3 48.29 -14.49 23.14
N LEU A 4 48.23 -14.30 24.43
CA LEU A 4 47.41 -13.33 25.13
C LEU A 4 47.95 -11.91 24.79
N ILE A 5 47.05 -10.94 24.53
CA ILE A 5 47.31 -9.49 24.72
C ILE A 5 45.96 -8.91 25.15
N THR A 6 45.73 -8.75 26.41
CA THR A 6 45.70 -7.56 27.30
C THR A 6 44.64 -6.50 26.95
N ALA A 7 43.69 -6.40 27.88
CA ALA A 7 42.64 -5.41 28.01
C ALA A 7 43.22 -4.02 28.40
N LEU A 8 42.53 -2.95 28.00
CA LEU A 8 42.52 -1.65 28.70
C LEU A 8 41.13 -1.01 28.59
N PRO A 9 40.55 -0.57 29.72
CA PRO A 9 39.29 0.13 29.73
C PRO A 9 39.58 1.65 29.69
N LEU A 10 38.85 2.40 28.86
CA LEU A 10 38.82 3.86 28.94
C LEU A 10 37.41 4.29 29.37
N ILE A 11 37.36 4.77 30.62
CA ILE A 11 36.21 5.43 31.23
C ILE A 11 36.25 6.87 30.75
N ALA A 12 35.20 7.38 30.17
CA ALA A 12 34.96 8.80 29.96
C ALA A 12 33.55 9.15 30.45
N ALA A 13 33.51 9.77 31.60
CA ALA A 13 32.36 10.44 32.16
C ALA A 13 32.18 11.81 31.48
N MET A 14 30.97 12.19 31.05
CA MET A 14 30.61 13.58 30.78
C MET A 14 29.11 13.81 31.02
N THR A 15 28.83 14.43 32.11
CA THR A 15 28.11 15.69 32.46
C THR A 15 26.78 15.95 31.78
N LEU A 16 25.73 15.94 32.65
CA LEU A 16 24.41 16.50 32.43
C LEU A 16 24.46 18.01 32.16
N GLY A 17 23.79 18.44 31.10
CA GLY A 17 23.44 19.82 30.83
C GLY A 17 21.92 19.96 30.77
N THR A 18 21.32 20.51 31.83
CA THR A 18 19.93 20.94 31.88
C THR A 18 19.79 22.31 31.21
N ALA A 19 19.04 22.40 30.12
CA ALA A 19 18.62 23.66 29.54
C ALA A 19 17.16 23.94 29.91
N VAL A 20 16.97 24.95 30.72
CA VAL A 20 15.69 25.58 31.08
C VAL A 20 15.37 26.60 29.98
N PHE A 21 14.24 26.46 29.28
CA PHE A 21 13.69 27.51 28.43
C PHE A 21 12.54 28.19 29.12
N ALA A 22 12.72 29.47 29.35
CA ALA A 22 11.75 30.40 29.91
C ALA A 22 10.63 30.69 28.89
N GLN A 23 9.41 30.71 29.38
CA GLN A 23 8.23 31.26 28.71
C GLN A 23 8.30 32.78 28.71
N THR A 24 8.01 33.39 27.57
CA THR A 24 7.75 34.81 27.44
C THR A 24 6.31 35.02 27.02
N ASP A 25 5.48 35.44 27.92
CA ASP A 25 4.17 36.04 27.67
C ASP A 25 4.37 37.37 26.94
N THR A 26 3.65 37.56 25.84
CA THR A 26 3.45 38.92 25.30
C THR A 26 1.98 39.09 24.95
N THR A 27 1.27 39.73 25.85
CA THR A 27 -0.02 40.36 25.67
C THR A 27 0.15 41.59 24.78
N THR A 28 -0.61 41.69 23.71
CA THR A 28 -0.84 43.00 23.06
C THR A 28 -2.30 43.04 22.59
N ASP A 29 -3.05 43.84 23.31
CA ASP A 29 -4.37 44.37 23.04
C ASP A 29 -4.27 45.42 21.92
N THR A 30 -5.12 45.36 20.90
CA THR A 30 -5.50 46.54 20.11
C THR A 30 -6.85 46.36 19.45
N THR A 31 -7.78 47.09 19.98
CA THR A 31 -9.12 47.44 19.49
C THR A 31 -9.06 48.19 18.16
N THR A 32 -9.96 47.94 17.18
CA THR A 32 -10.83 48.93 16.52
C THR A 32 -11.68 48.33 15.40
N GLN A 33 -12.99 48.37 15.58
CA GLN A 33 -14.13 48.81 14.71
C GLN A 33 -14.11 48.47 13.23
N GLY A 34 -15.10 47.76 12.72
CA GLY A 34 -16.41 48.24 12.27
C GLY A 34 -16.69 47.85 10.85
N ALA A 35 -17.79 47.21 10.59
CA ALA A 35 -18.85 47.52 9.63
C ALA A 35 -19.65 46.26 9.21
N ASP A 36 -20.90 46.31 9.54
CA ASP A 36 -22.12 45.73 8.95
C ASP A 36 -22.02 44.82 7.72
N ALA A 37 -22.66 43.64 7.80
CA ALA A 37 -23.81 43.28 6.96
C ALA A 37 -24.38 41.88 7.29
N GLN A 38 -25.61 41.90 7.75
CA GLN A 38 -26.74 41.00 7.49
C GLN A 38 -26.71 39.53 8.01
N ALA A 39 -27.68 39.39 8.89
CA ALA A 39 -28.26 38.22 9.47
C ALA A 39 -28.70 37.17 8.44
N SER A 40 -28.39 35.93 8.73
CA SER A 40 -29.26 34.80 8.46
C SER A 40 -29.43 34.05 9.78
N THR A 41 -30.63 34.16 10.28
CA THR A 41 -31.14 33.45 11.47
C THR A 41 -31.28 31.98 11.16
N ASP A 42 -30.50 31.17 11.85
CA ASP A 42 -30.95 29.85 12.26
C ASP A 42 -30.50 29.62 13.70
N ALA A 43 -31.52 29.65 14.57
CA ALA A 43 -31.38 29.49 16.01
C ALA A 43 -31.12 28.00 16.30
N ALA A 44 -29.88 27.66 16.59
CA ALA A 44 -29.55 26.48 17.37
C ALA A 44 -28.92 26.97 18.70
N THR A 45 -29.72 27.03 19.72
CA THR A 45 -29.29 27.26 21.09
C THR A 45 -28.48 26.04 21.57
N GLY A 46 -27.18 26.04 21.28
CA GLY A 46 -26.24 25.08 21.84
C GLY A 46 -25.23 25.86 22.68
N ASN A 47 -25.08 25.54 23.93
CA ASN A 47 -24.00 26.03 24.77
C ASN A 47 -22.67 25.71 24.06
N ASP A 48 -22.09 26.71 23.42
CA ASP A 48 -20.74 26.62 22.84
C ASP A 48 -19.75 26.57 24.00
N THR A 49 -19.39 25.36 24.39
CA THR A 49 -18.36 25.10 25.40
C THR A 49 -16.96 25.17 24.81
N GLY A 50 -16.81 25.56 23.54
CA GLY A 50 -15.53 25.60 22.84
C GLY A 50 -14.86 24.21 22.64
N LEU A 51 -15.64 23.15 22.87
CA LEU A 51 -15.15 21.78 22.68
C LEU A 51 -15.46 21.34 21.25
N ASP A 52 -14.44 20.88 20.55
CA ASP A 52 -14.60 20.21 19.26
C ASP A 52 -15.23 18.84 19.50
N MET A 53 -16.46 18.66 19.03
CA MET A 53 -17.20 17.40 19.14
C MET A 53 -16.78 16.37 18.11
N GLY A 54 -15.82 16.72 17.25
CA GLY A 54 -15.35 15.90 16.13
C GLY A 54 -16.42 15.73 15.04
N ASN A 55 -15.95 15.47 13.84
CA ASN A 55 -16.81 15.06 12.74
C ASN A 55 -16.74 13.55 12.58
N THR A 56 -17.85 12.91 12.20
CA THR A 56 -17.83 11.52 11.78
C THR A 56 -16.97 11.41 10.53
N VAL A 57 -15.86 10.68 10.63
CA VAL A 57 -15.05 10.33 9.46
C VAL A 57 -15.83 9.28 8.67
N ALA A 58 -15.99 9.48 7.36
CA ALA A 58 -16.55 8.46 6.50
C ALA A 58 -15.68 7.20 6.60
N ASP A 59 -16.30 6.05 6.75
CA ASP A 59 -15.62 4.75 6.80
C ASP A 59 -15.22 4.36 5.37
N ASP A 60 -14.12 4.96 4.87
CA ASP A 60 -13.55 4.69 3.54
C ASP A 60 -12.65 3.44 3.54
N ALA A 61 -12.69 2.65 4.60
CA ALA A 61 -11.89 1.43 4.70
C ALA A 61 -12.29 0.43 3.60
N PRO A 62 -11.30 -0.21 2.94
CA PRO A 62 -11.58 -1.26 1.97
C PRO A 62 -12.23 -2.47 2.66
N TYR A 63 -13.16 -3.11 1.99
CA TYR A 63 -13.85 -4.32 2.46
C TYR A 63 -13.84 -5.40 1.39
N ILE A 64 -13.97 -6.66 1.81
CA ILE A 64 -14.11 -7.78 0.89
C ILE A 64 -15.60 -7.98 0.59
N LYS A 65 -15.96 -7.79 -0.67
CA LYS A 65 -17.35 -7.93 -1.14
C LYS A 65 -17.69 -9.39 -1.42
N GLU A 66 -16.75 -10.11 -2.06
CA GLU A 66 -16.96 -11.50 -2.48
C GLU A 66 -15.59 -12.22 -2.63
N THR A 67 -15.62 -13.55 -2.68
CA THR A 67 -14.44 -14.38 -2.88
C THR A 67 -14.70 -15.38 -4.00
N TYR A 68 -13.77 -15.46 -4.95
CA TYR A 68 -13.79 -16.35 -6.11
C TYR A 68 -12.54 -17.23 -6.06
N GLY A 69 -12.68 -18.47 -5.62
CA GLY A 69 -11.53 -19.35 -5.40
C GLY A 69 -10.53 -18.71 -4.44
N ASP A 70 -9.30 -18.46 -4.90
CA ASP A 70 -8.23 -17.84 -4.10
C ASP A 70 -8.16 -16.30 -4.27
N TRP A 71 -9.09 -15.71 -5.03
CA TRP A 71 -9.18 -14.28 -5.26
C TRP A 71 -10.31 -13.64 -4.48
N GLN A 72 -10.03 -12.49 -3.89
CA GLN A 72 -11.01 -11.66 -3.18
C GLN A 72 -11.37 -10.44 -4.01
N LEU A 73 -12.65 -10.09 -4.08
CA LEU A 73 -13.11 -8.82 -4.63
C LEU A 73 -13.08 -7.77 -3.52
N LYS A 74 -12.05 -6.93 -3.54
CA LYS A 74 -11.80 -5.88 -2.56
C LYS A 74 -12.33 -4.57 -3.10
N CYS A 75 -13.33 -4.01 -2.43
CA CYS A 75 -13.99 -2.78 -2.82
C CYS A 75 -13.69 -1.66 -1.82
N PHE A 76 -13.74 -0.43 -2.30
CA PHE A 76 -13.63 0.77 -1.47
C PHE A 76 -15.02 1.38 -1.33
N LYS A 77 -15.34 1.91 -0.17
CA LYS A 77 -16.57 2.68 0.00
C LYS A 77 -16.37 4.07 -0.61
N ASN A 78 -17.40 4.57 -1.26
CA ASN A 78 -17.46 5.93 -1.76
C ASN A 78 -18.71 6.58 -1.17
N GLY A 79 -18.60 7.05 0.07
CA GLY A 79 -19.74 7.50 0.84
C GLY A 79 -20.70 6.34 1.19
N THR A 80 -21.96 6.40 0.73
CA THR A 80 -22.99 5.39 0.98
C THR A 80 -23.05 4.30 -0.09
N GLU A 81 -22.31 4.43 -1.19
CA GLU A 81 -22.33 3.50 -2.32
C GLU A 81 -21.06 2.64 -2.37
N ASP A 82 -21.17 1.49 -3.03
CA ASP A 82 -20.01 0.69 -3.36
C ASP A 82 -19.12 1.46 -4.36
N GLY A 83 -17.91 1.76 -3.96
CA GLY A 83 -16.89 2.35 -4.80
C GLY A 83 -16.22 1.31 -5.71
N PRO A 84 -15.09 1.67 -6.33
CA PRO A 84 -14.39 0.79 -7.24
C PRO A 84 -13.91 -0.48 -6.54
N CYS A 85 -14.04 -1.62 -7.23
CA CYS A 85 -13.59 -2.92 -6.78
C CYS A 85 -12.41 -3.40 -7.61
N GLN A 86 -11.44 -4.03 -6.94
CA GLN A 86 -10.31 -4.72 -7.57
C GLN A 86 -10.24 -6.16 -7.06
N MET A 87 -9.76 -7.06 -7.89
CA MET A 87 -9.44 -8.40 -7.40
C MET A 87 -8.10 -8.36 -6.67
N TYR A 88 -7.99 -9.13 -5.60
CA TYR A 88 -6.88 -9.11 -4.66
C TYR A 88 -6.52 -10.53 -4.21
N GLN A 89 -5.24 -10.80 -4.11
CA GLN A 89 -4.74 -12.03 -3.50
C GLN A 89 -3.54 -11.74 -2.61
N LEU A 90 -3.58 -12.24 -1.37
CA LEU A 90 -2.46 -12.24 -0.45
C LEU A 90 -1.63 -13.50 -0.70
N LEU A 91 -0.40 -13.33 -1.17
CA LEU A 91 0.50 -14.41 -1.51
C LEU A 91 1.29 -14.86 -0.29
N ARG A 92 1.42 -16.17 -0.13
CA ARG A 92 2.06 -16.78 1.02
C ARG A 92 3.22 -17.67 0.58
N GLU A 93 4.26 -17.73 1.39
CA GLU A 93 5.31 -18.75 1.25
C GLU A 93 4.81 -20.13 1.71
N GLU A 94 5.60 -21.17 1.49
CA GLU A 94 5.26 -22.55 1.86
C GLU A 94 4.94 -22.74 3.35
N ALA A 95 5.58 -21.95 4.24
CA ALA A 95 5.29 -21.96 5.67
C ALA A 95 3.96 -21.24 6.03
N GLY A 96 3.27 -20.64 5.04
CA GLY A 96 2.00 -19.96 5.21
C GLY A 96 2.09 -18.49 5.62
N ASN A 97 3.29 -17.93 5.76
CA ASN A 97 3.46 -16.52 6.09
C ASN A 97 3.13 -15.63 4.87
N PRO A 98 2.44 -14.50 5.06
CA PRO A 98 2.18 -13.56 3.98
C PRO A 98 3.49 -12.89 3.56
N VAL A 99 3.81 -12.92 2.26
CA VAL A 99 5.06 -12.39 1.72
C VAL A 99 4.89 -11.37 0.61
N ALA A 100 3.78 -11.40 -0.12
CA ALA A 100 3.51 -10.44 -1.17
C ALA A 100 2.00 -10.30 -1.37
N GLU A 101 1.59 -9.33 -2.14
CA GLU A 101 0.19 -9.17 -2.56
C GLU A 101 0.09 -8.73 -4.01
N ILE A 102 -0.98 -9.12 -4.66
CA ILE A 102 -1.30 -8.69 -6.00
C ILE A 102 -2.74 -8.16 -6.05
N SER A 103 -2.91 -7.00 -6.69
CA SER A 103 -4.22 -6.41 -6.97
C SER A 103 -4.34 -6.16 -8.46
N ILE A 104 -5.50 -6.46 -9.06
CA ILE A 104 -5.76 -6.28 -10.49
C ILE A 104 -7.09 -5.56 -10.67
N PHE A 105 -7.14 -4.63 -11.63
CA PHE A 105 -8.33 -3.88 -12.02
C PHE A 105 -8.38 -3.72 -13.54
N ARG A 106 -9.58 -3.46 -14.09
CA ARG A 106 -9.73 -3.21 -15.53
C ARG A 106 -9.38 -1.79 -15.89
N LEU A 107 -8.85 -1.61 -17.09
CA LEU A 107 -8.64 -0.32 -17.73
C LEU A 107 -9.70 -0.09 -18.82
N PRO A 108 -9.99 1.16 -19.18
CA PRO A 108 -10.83 1.49 -20.32
C PRO A 108 -10.27 0.90 -21.62
N GLU A 109 -11.16 0.64 -22.55
CA GLU A 109 -10.79 0.15 -23.87
C GLU A 109 -9.97 1.20 -24.66
N GLY A 110 -9.13 0.73 -25.60
CA GLY A 110 -8.36 1.57 -26.52
C GLY A 110 -6.86 1.67 -26.21
N GLY A 111 -6.40 1.17 -25.05
CA GLY A 111 -4.97 1.07 -24.70
C GLY A 111 -4.36 -0.28 -25.06
N GLN A 112 -3.02 -0.36 -25.02
CA GLN A 112 -2.31 -1.65 -25.14
C GLN A 112 -2.55 -2.55 -23.91
N ALA A 113 -2.67 -1.95 -22.75
CA ALA A 113 -3.02 -2.65 -21.52
C ALA A 113 -4.55 -2.61 -21.34
N VAL A 114 -5.15 -3.78 -21.11
CA VAL A 114 -6.58 -3.95 -20.82
C VAL A 114 -6.86 -4.02 -19.33
N ALA A 115 -5.80 -4.22 -18.52
CA ALA A 115 -5.87 -4.22 -17.08
C ALA A 115 -4.58 -3.63 -16.49
N GLY A 116 -4.72 -3.06 -15.29
CA GLY A 116 -3.61 -2.67 -14.45
C GLY A 116 -3.47 -3.64 -13.28
N ALA A 117 -2.22 -3.89 -12.86
CA ALA A 117 -1.94 -4.63 -11.65
C ALA A 117 -0.94 -3.87 -10.78
N THR A 118 -1.08 -4.05 -9.49
CA THR A 118 -0.09 -3.63 -8.49
C THR A 118 0.38 -4.87 -7.74
N VAL A 119 1.68 -5.10 -7.73
CA VAL A 119 2.32 -6.13 -6.93
C VAL A 119 3.13 -5.45 -5.85
N VAL A 120 2.93 -5.88 -4.61
CA VAL A 120 3.69 -5.40 -3.45
C VAL A 120 4.54 -6.56 -2.95
N VAL A 121 5.84 -6.33 -2.85
CA VAL A 121 6.82 -7.30 -2.38
C VAL A 121 7.52 -6.78 -1.12
N PRO A 122 8.19 -7.65 -0.32
CA PRO A 122 8.83 -7.24 0.92
C PRO A 122 9.91 -6.17 0.72
N LEU A 123 10.10 -5.35 1.76
CA LEU A 123 11.30 -4.53 1.88
C LEU A 123 12.55 -5.42 1.89
N GLY A 124 13.65 -4.92 1.34
CA GLY A 124 14.87 -5.70 1.16
C GLY A 124 14.92 -6.49 -0.15
N THR A 125 13.94 -6.32 -1.03
CA THR A 125 14.00 -6.81 -2.42
C THR A 125 15.03 -6.00 -3.21
N LEU A 126 15.85 -6.68 -4.05
CA LEU A 126 16.85 -6.05 -4.93
C LEU A 126 16.17 -5.44 -6.16
N LEU A 127 15.90 -4.15 -6.12
CA LEU A 127 15.07 -3.44 -7.11
C LEU A 127 15.66 -3.47 -8.53
N THR A 128 16.98 -3.55 -8.65
CA THR A 128 17.68 -3.59 -9.94
C THR A 128 17.49 -4.91 -10.70
N LYS A 129 16.97 -5.95 -10.02
CA LYS A 129 16.69 -7.27 -10.63
C LYS A 129 15.27 -7.39 -11.18
N GLU A 130 14.46 -6.36 -11.00
CA GLU A 130 13.07 -6.32 -11.44
C GLU A 130 12.22 -7.51 -10.92
N LEU A 131 10.92 -7.31 -10.91
CA LEU A 131 9.95 -8.38 -10.65
C LEU A 131 9.76 -9.19 -11.95
N LYS A 132 9.86 -10.52 -11.89
CA LYS A 132 9.51 -11.37 -13.03
C LYS A 132 8.22 -12.10 -12.74
N ILE A 133 7.38 -12.24 -13.77
CA ILE A 133 6.12 -12.98 -13.68
C ILE A 133 6.04 -13.93 -14.87
N SER A 134 5.73 -15.20 -14.58
CA SER A 134 5.44 -16.22 -15.59
C SER A 134 4.20 -17.01 -15.19
N VAL A 135 3.47 -17.54 -16.16
CA VAL A 135 2.30 -18.41 -15.95
C VAL A 135 2.69 -19.84 -16.27
N ASP A 136 2.43 -20.76 -15.33
CA ASP A 136 2.68 -22.22 -15.46
C ASP A 136 4.10 -22.56 -16.00
N GLY A 137 5.11 -21.79 -15.57
CA GLY A 137 6.49 -21.98 -16.00
C GLY A 137 6.76 -21.55 -17.44
N GLY A 138 5.84 -20.84 -18.08
CA GLY A 138 6.01 -20.26 -19.38
C GLY A 138 7.04 -19.12 -19.42
N ARG A 139 7.08 -18.36 -20.50
CA ARG A 139 8.02 -17.25 -20.67
C ARG A 139 7.73 -16.14 -19.65
N ALA A 140 8.73 -15.80 -18.84
CA ALA A 140 8.62 -14.72 -17.88
C ALA A 140 8.68 -13.34 -18.55
N LYS A 141 7.91 -12.41 -18.03
CA LYS A 141 8.00 -10.96 -18.27
C LYS A 141 8.63 -10.28 -17.08
N SER A 142 9.36 -9.21 -17.28
CA SER A 142 10.06 -8.44 -16.26
C SER A 142 9.42 -7.07 -16.12
N PHE A 143 9.27 -6.60 -14.87
CA PHE A 143 8.59 -5.36 -14.51
C PHE A 143 9.40 -4.60 -13.48
N SER A 144 9.66 -3.34 -13.73
CA SER A 144 10.39 -2.47 -12.80
C SER A 144 9.57 -2.14 -11.58
N TYR A 145 10.26 -1.92 -10.45
CA TYR A 145 9.63 -1.36 -9.25
C TYR A 145 9.45 0.15 -9.42
N ALA A 146 8.31 0.67 -9.00
CA ALA A 146 7.99 2.09 -9.09
C ALA A 146 8.48 2.89 -7.88
N PHE A 147 8.27 2.37 -6.68
CA PHE A 147 8.70 2.98 -5.41
C PHE A 147 8.62 1.96 -4.28
N CYS A 148 9.17 2.32 -3.12
CA CYS A 148 8.99 1.59 -1.85
C CYS A 148 8.48 2.56 -0.77
N ASN A 149 7.70 2.03 0.17
CA ASN A 149 7.28 2.71 1.40
C ASN A 149 7.39 1.74 2.59
N GLN A 150 6.82 2.07 3.73
CA GLN A 150 6.87 1.22 4.94
C GLN A 150 6.19 -0.14 4.78
N THR A 151 5.25 -0.29 3.84
CA THR A 151 4.52 -1.53 3.59
C THR A 151 5.31 -2.50 2.72
N GLY A 152 6.10 -2.00 1.75
CA GLY A 152 6.84 -2.82 0.80
C GLY A 152 7.29 -2.05 -0.43
N CYS A 153 7.75 -2.77 -1.44
CA CYS A 153 8.14 -2.24 -2.75
C CYS A 153 7.08 -2.57 -3.79
N PHE A 154 6.67 -1.57 -4.56
CA PHE A 154 5.54 -1.60 -5.46
C PHE A 154 5.99 -1.69 -6.90
N SER A 155 5.45 -2.65 -7.65
CA SER A 155 5.53 -2.71 -9.11
C SER A 155 4.14 -2.43 -9.69
N ARG A 156 4.07 -1.47 -10.64
CA ARG A 156 2.83 -1.14 -11.36
C ARG A 156 2.92 -1.73 -12.75
N ILE A 157 1.97 -2.58 -13.09
CA ILE A 157 2.02 -3.47 -14.23
C ILE A 157 0.86 -3.18 -15.17
N GLY A 158 1.14 -3.01 -16.46
CA GLY A 158 0.12 -3.05 -17.50
C GLY A 158 0.01 -4.46 -18.04
N LEU A 159 -1.19 -5.03 -18.02
CA LEU A 159 -1.49 -6.36 -18.54
C LEU A 159 -2.20 -6.24 -19.90
N THR A 160 -1.67 -6.91 -20.91
CA THR A 160 -2.27 -7.00 -22.23
C THR A 160 -3.41 -8.02 -22.27
N ALA A 161 -4.19 -8.03 -23.35
CA ALA A 161 -5.22 -9.05 -23.54
C ALA A 161 -4.65 -10.48 -23.52
N ASP A 162 -3.45 -10.68 -24.08
CA ASP A 162 -2.77 -11.97 -24.08
C ASP A 162 -2.35 -12.39 -22.64
N ASP A 163 -1.94 -11.43 -21.81
CA ASP A 163 -1.60 -11.71 -20.40
C ASP A 163 -2.84 -12.15 -19.62
N ILE A 164 -3.96 -11.46 -19.81
CA ILE A 164 -5.23 -11.84 -19.18
C ILE A 164 -5.71 -13.20 -19.68
N ALA A 165 -5.56 -13.48 -20.98
CA ALA A 165 -5.89 -14.80 -21.54
C ALA A 165 -5.03 -15.91 -20.93
N ALA A 166 -3.74 -15.67 -20.75
CA ALA A 166 -2.83 -16.61 -20.09
C ALA A 166 -3.21 -16.84 -18.62
N PHE A 167 -3.56 -15.79 -17.89
CA PHE A 167 -4.00 -15.91 -16.50
C PHE A 167 -5.33 -16.66 -16.36
N LYS A 168 -6.27 -16.44 -17.29
CA LYS A 168 -7.56 -17.17 -17.30
C LYS A 168 -7.42 -18.67 -17.61
N GLN A 169 -6.38 -19.07 -18.34
CA GLN A 169 -6.14 -20.45 -18.75
C GLN A 169 -5.16 -21.20 -17.85
N GLY A 170 -4.31 -20.44 -17.12
CA GLY A 170 -3.28 -20.99 -16.26
C GLY A 170 -3.77 -21.48 -14.92
N ALA A 171 -2.97 -22.29 -14.26
CA ALA A 171 -3.19 -22.77 -12.91
C ALA A 171 -2.50 -21.89 -11.86
N SER A 172 -1.30 -21.37 -12.19
CA SER A 172 -0.53 -20.51 -11.28
C SER A 172 0.31 -19.46 -12.01
N ALA A 173 0.48 -18.31 -11.38
CA ALA A 173 1.46 -17.31 -11.79
C ALA A 173 2.63 -17.32 -10.80
N ASN A 174 3.85 -17.46 -11.29
CA ASN A 174 5.07 -17.45 -10.50
C ASN A 174 5.66 -16.05 -10.53
N LEU A 175 5.79 -15.44 -9.33
CA LEU A 175 6.44 -14.16 -9.12
C LEU A 175 7.86 -14.43 -8.60
N GLU A 176 8.87 -13.97 -9.32
CA GLU A 176 10.27 -14.12 -8.92
C GLU A 176 10.81 -12.78 -8.43
N ILE A 177 11.37 -12.79 -7.23
CA ILE A 177 12.06 -11.66 -6.61
C ILE A 177 13.46 -12.08 -6.16
N VAL A 178 14.37 -11.13 -6.03
CA VAL A 178 15.74 -11.36 -5.56
C VAL A 178 15.95 -10.57 -4.27
N PRO A 179 16.35 -11.19 -3.16
CA PRO A 179 16.69 -10.48 -1.93
C PRO A 179 17.97 -9.65 -2.10
N ALA A 180 18.00 -8.43 -1.59
CA ALA A 180 19.19 -7.58 -1.64
C ALA A 180 20.36 -8.16 -0.83
N GLN A 181 20.07 -8.92 0.22
CA GLN A 181 21.08 -9.58 1.07
C GLN A 181 21.64 -10.88 0.46
N ALA A 182 20.95 -11.44 -0.56
CA ALA A 182 21.35 -12.68 -1.23
C ALA A 182 21.12 -12.52 -2.76
N PRO A 183 21.92 -11.70 -3.44
CA PRO A 183 21.67 -11.31 -4.84
C PRO A 183 21.81 -12.46 -5.86
N ASP A 184 22.38 -13.59 -5.44
CA ASP A 184 22.51 -14.81 -6.22
C ASP A 184 21.33 -15.78 -6.04
N GLN A 185 20.39 -15.47 -5.13
CA GLN A 185 19.22 -16.28 -4.86
C GLN A 185 17.98 -15.66 -5.48
N THR A 186 17.11 -16.50 -6.03
CA THR A 186 15.77 -16.12 -6.49
C THR A 186 14.73 -16.77 -5.59
N ILE A 187 13.79 -15.98 -5.11
CA ILE A 187 12.62 -16.46 -4.38
C ILE A 187 11.44 -16.45 -5.33
N THR A 188 10.76 -17.59 -5.46
CA THR A 188 9.54 -17.75 -6.24
C THR A 188 8.34 -17.72 -5.28
N ILE A 189 7.41 -16.84 -5.54
CA ILE A 189 6.14 -16.71 -4.82
C ILE A 189 5.03 -17.08 -5.79
N ASN A 190 4.16 -18.02 -5.40
CA ASN A 190 3.10 -18.50 -6.25
C ASN A 190 1.80 -17.71 -5.99
N ALA A 191 1.19 -17.21 -7.04
CA ALA A 191 -0.17 -16.70 -7.07
C ALA A 191 -1.06 -17.75 -7.73
N SER A 192 -2.08 -18.23 -7.01
CA SER A 192 -3.06 -19.15 -7.57
C SER A 192 -3.92 -18.44 -8.60
N LEU A 193 -4.23 -19.10 -9.71
CA LEU A 193 -5.17 -18.60 -10.71
C LEU A 193 -6.56 -19.23 -10.60
N SER A 194 -6.78 -20.01 -9.53
CA SER A 194 -8.10 -20.56 -9.21
C SER A 194 -9.10 -19.42 -8.90
N GLY A 195 -10.19 -19.34 -9.67
CA GLY A 195 -11.19 -18.27 -9.55
C GLY A 195 -10.82 -16.95 -10.22
N PHE A 196 -9.66 -16.87 -10.91
CA PHE A 196 -9.21 -15.66 -11.60
C PHE A 196 -10.25 -15.12 -12.59
N THR A 197 -10.83 -15.98 -13.42
CA THR A 197 -11.78 -15.59 -14.45
C THR A 197 -13.01 -14.91 -13.84
N ASP A 198 -13.60 -15.53 -12.84
CA ASP A 198 -14.82 -15.02 -12.19
C ASP A 198 -14.52 -13.72 -11.42
N ALA A 199 -13.39 -13.67 -10.71
CA ALA A 199 -12.95 -12.46 -10.03
C ALA A 199 -12.74 -11.30 -11.02
N PHE A 200 -12.05 -11.57 -12.15
CA PHE A 200 -11.75 -10.56 -13.15
C PHE A 200 -13.02 -10.02 -13.85
N GLU A 201 -14.07 -10.80 -13.97
CA GLU A 201 -15.34 -10.36 -14.55
C GLU A 201 -16.10 -9.39 -13.65
N ASN A 202 -15.84 -9.43 -12.34
CA ASN A 202 -16.51 -8.63 -11.33
C ASN A 202 -15.73 -7.37 -10.87
N VAL A 203 -14.51 -7.14 -11.38
CA VAL A 203 -13.75 -5.91 -11.06
C VAL A 203 -14.30 -4.70 -11.80
N THR A 204 -14.16 -3.54 -11.17
CA THR A 204 -14.56 -2.26 -11.77
C THR A 204 -13.54 -1.82 -12.81
N THR A 205 -14.02 -1.23 -13.91
CA THR A 205 -13.16 -0.50 -14.85
C THR A 205 -12.84 0.87 -14.25
N LEU A 206 -11.56 1.13 -14.01
CA LEU A 206 -11.11 2.43 -13.49
C LEU A 206 -10.94 3.40 -14.67
N ASN A 207 -11.76 4.45 -14.71
CA ASN A 207 -11.57 5.58 -15.61
C ASN A 207 -10.42 6.44 -15.03
N GLN A 208 -9.39 6.67 -15.84
CA GLN A 208 -8.27 7.57 -15.51
C GLN A 208 -8.65 9.02 -15.79
#